data_8752c1a423d041816fda6b4cf4f412e8
#
_entry.id   8752c1a423d041816fda6b4cf4f412e8
#
_cell.length_a   1.000
_cell.length_b   1.000
_cell.length_c   1.000
_cell.angle_alpha   90.00
_cell.angle_beta   90.00
_cell.angle_gamma   90.00
#
_symmetry.space_group_name_H-M   'P 1'
#
loop_
_entity.id
_entity.type
_entity.pdbx_description
1 polymer ?
#
loop_
_entity_poly.entity_id
_entity_poly.type
_entity_poly.pdbx_seq_one_letter_code
_entity_poly.pdbx_strand_id
1 'polypeptide(L)'
;RRVPRAEAAKKVARFLDMVGLGALSKRSPSRLSGGQQQRVALARALIVEPSVLLLDEPLSNLDAILREQMRVEIRRLQKSLGITAMYVTHDRVEAMSLSDRIIVMRNGRIVQVGTPSEIYRDPANSFVAGFVGRAAFFPCTVLGVSGAVCAVEVKGHAFEAPRWDPSLRVGDGAVLMARPESLSLGEPGMGVE
;
A
#
# COMPACT_ATOMS: atom_id res chain seq x y z
N ARG A 1 8.33 -24.21 -23.56
CA ARG A 1 9.66 -24.26 -24.21
C ARG A 1 10.45 -25.40 -23.59
N ARG A 2 10.98 -26.34 -24.40
CA ARG A 2 11.89 -27.38 -23.92
C ARG A 2 13.28 -26.74 -23.77
N VAL A 3 13.69 -26.51 -22.54
CA VAL A 3 15.04 -26.01 -22.19
C VAL A 3 15.96 -27.21 -21.95
N PRO A 4 17.18 -27.23 -22.47
CA PRO A 4 18.16 -28.28 -22.19
C PRO A 4 18.38 -28.45 -20.68
N ARG A 5 18.54 -29.69 -20.20
CA ARG A 5 18.63 -30.01 -18.75
C ARG A 5 19.76 -29.23 -18.05
N ALA A 6 20.90 -29.08 -18.71
CA ALA A 6 22.03 -28.34 -18.16
C ALA A 6 21.76 -26.84 -18.01
N GLU A 7 21.04 -26.24 -18.97
CA GLU A 7 20.65 -24.84 -18.90
C GLU A 7 19.56 -24.61 -17.85
N ALA A 8 18.59 -25.52 -17.78
CA ALA A 8 17.56 -25.47 -16.73
C ALA A 8 18.19 -25.55 -15.34
N ALA A 9 19.19 -26.44 -15.13
CA ALA A 9 19.88 -26.54 -13.84
C ALA A 9 20.63 -25.25 -13.46
N LYS A 10 21.29 -24.58 -14.43
CA LYS A 10 21.94 -23.28 -14.19
C LYS A 10 20.92 -22.19 -13.84
N LYS A 11 19.78 -22.13 -14.53
CA LYS A 11 18.70 -21.19 -14.22
C LYS A 11 18.14 -21.43 -12.81
N VAL A 12 17.85 -22.69 -12.46
CA VAL A 12 17.36 -23.04 -11.11
C VAL A 12 18.34 -22.58 -10.03
N ALA A 13 19.62 -22.89 -10.19
CA ALA A 13 20.65 -22.46 -9.24
C ALA A 13 20.66 -20.94 -9.08
N ARG A 14 20.73 -20.19 -10.19
CA ARG A 14 20.69 -18.72 -10.17
C ARG A 14 19.50 -18.15 -9.43
N PHE A 15 18.29 -18.65 -9.69
CA PHE A 15 17.07 -18.12 -9.05
C PHE A 15 16.94 -18.54 -7.59
N LEU A 16 17.44 -19.72 -7.22
CA LEU A 16 17.53 -20.13 -5.81
C LEU A 16 18.54 -19.28 -5.03
N ASP A 17 19.69 -18.97 -5.61
CA ASP A 17 20.68 -18.06 -5.01
C ASP A 17 20.11 -16.65 -4.86
N MET A 18 19.37 -16.15 -5.85
CA MET A 18 18.74 -14.84 -5.82
C MET A 18 17.74 -14.68 -4.66
N VAL A 19 17.02 -15.75 -4.30
CA VAL A 19 16.09 -15.77 -3.15
C VAL A 19 16.74 -16.30 -1.85
N GLY A 20 18.07 -16.48 -1.82
CA GLY A 20 18.81 -16.90 -0.65
C GLY A 20 18.61 -18.38 -0.25
N LEU A 21 18.25 -19.25 -1.22
CA LEU A 21 17.96 -20.66 -0.98
C LEU A 21 18.94 -21.62 -1.67
N GLY A 22 20.05 -21.14 -2.22
CA GLY A 22 21.01 -21.97 -2.95
C GLY A 22 21.50 -23.17 -2.16
N ALA A 23 21.89 -22.98 -0.88
CA ALA A 23 22.32 -24.05 0.01
C ALA A 23 21.23 -25.11 0.32
N LEU A 24 19.96 -24.77 0.08
CA LEU A 24 18.80 -25.63 0.37
C LEU A 24 18.23 -26.29 -0.89
N SER A 25 18.89 -26.18 -2.04
CA SER A 25 18.44 -26.66 -3.35
C SER A 25 18.06 -28.15 -3.40
N LYS A 26 18.68 -28.98 -2.55
CA LYS A 26 18.40 -30.43 -2.44
C LYS A 26 17.38 -30.77 -1.34
N ARG A 27 16.89 -29.79 -0.58
CA ARG A 27 15.97 -30.04 0.53
C ARG A 27 14.53 -30.18 0.01
N SER A 28 13.79 -31.15 0.56
CA SER A 28 12.36 -31.29 0.22
C SER A 28 11.58 -30.04 0.63
N PRO A 29 10.64 -29.55 -0.23
CA PRO A 29 9.80 -28.40 0.11
C PRO A 29 9.03 -28.55 1.42
N SER A 30 8.61 -29.75 1.79
CA SER A 30 7.94 -30.03 3.07
C SER A 30 8.80 -29.84 4.32
N ARG A 31 10.12 -29.73 4.15
CA ARG A 31 11.07 -29.47 5.24
C ARG A 31 11.56 -28.03 5.28
N LEU A 32 10.96 -27.16 4.50
CA LEU A 32 11.24 -25.73 4.47
C LEU A 32 10.29 -24.99 5.41
N SER A 33 10.75 -23.89 6.03
CA SER A 33 9.88 -22.98 6.77
C SER A 33 8.89 -22.27 5.82
N GLY A 34 7.80 -21.71 6.35
CA GLY A 34 6.80 -20.99 5.56
C GLY A 34 7.41 -19.90 4.64
N GLY A 35 8.32 -19.09 5.17
CA GLY A 35 9.02 -18.07 4.37
C GLY A 35 9.99 -18.66 3.34
N GLN A 36 10.63 -19.81 3.62
CA GLN A 36 11.43 -20.49 2.63
C GLN A 36 10.56 -21.06 1.50
N GLN A 37 9.39 -21.61 1.82
CA GLN A 37 8.42 -22.08 0.83
C GLN A 37 7.92 -20.92 -0.05
N GLN A 38 7.66 -19.75 0.57
CA GLN A 38 7.25 -18.54 -0.15
C GLN A 38 8.35 -18.06 -1.12
N ARG A 39 9.60 -18.06 -0.70
CA ARG A 39 10.74 -17.74 -1.58
C ARG A 39 10.90 -18.74 -2.73
N VAL A 40 10.61 -20.02 -2.50
CA VAL A 40 10.56 -21.02 -3.59
C VAL A 40 9.43 -20.70 -4.57
N ALA A 41 8.24 -20.34 -4.08
CA ALA A 41 7.13 -19.96 -4.94
C ALA A 41 7.48 -18.73 -5.79
N LEU A 42 8.13 -17.74 -5.19
CA LEU A 42 8.62 -16.55 -5.89
C LEU A 42 9.67 -16.91 -6.96
N ALA A 43 10.67 -17.73 -6.62
CA ALA A 43 11.68 -18.22 -7.56
C ALA A 43 11.04 -18.97 -8.75
N ARG A 44 10.02 -19.79 -8.49
CA ARG A 44 9.25 -20.49 -9.54
C ARG A 44 8.52 -19.52 -10.49
N ALA A 45 7.97 -18.44 -9.97
CA ALA A 45 7.29 -17.43 -10.78
C ALA A 45 8.30 -16.63 -11.63
N LEU A 46 9.49 -16.37 -11.09
CA LEU A 46 10.54 -15.59 -11.75
C LEU A 46 11.38 -16.36 -12.77
N ILE A 47 11.58 -17.66 -12.57
CA ILE A 47 12.48 -18.46 -13.44
C ILE A 47 12.06 -18.51 -14.92
N VAL A 48 10.78 -18.28 -15.19
CA VAL A 48 10.23 -18.21 -16.55
C VAL A 48 10.51 -16.83 -17.19
N GLU A 49 11.10 -15.91 -16.43
CA GLU A 49 11.43 -14.51 -16.84
C GLU A 49 10.20 -13.81 -17.46
N PRO A 50 9.13 -13.65 -16.68
CA PRO A 50 7.90 -13.05 -17.17
C PRO A 50 8.09 -11.55 -17.40
N SER A 51 7.37 -10.98 -18.35
CA SER A 51 7.30 -9.52 -18.52
C SER A 51 6.45 -8.85 -17.42
N VAL A 52 5.46 -9.59 -16.89
CA VAL A 52 4.60 -9.15 -15.79
C VAL A 52 4.52 -10.25 -14.74
N LEU A 53 4.78 -9.89 -13.49
CA LEU A 53 4.63 -10.77 -12.32
C LEU A 53 3.32 -10.45 -11.61
N LEU A 54 2.46 -11.45 -11.44
CA LEU A 54 1.21 -11.33 -10.69
C LEU A 54 1.37 -11.99 -9.33
N LEU A 55 1.13 -11.24 -8.26
CA LEU A 55 1.22 -11.68 -6.87
C LEU A 55 -0.13 -11.42 -6.19
N ASP A 56 -0.83 -12.49 -5.85
CA ASP A 56 -2.11 -12.45 -5.17
C ASP A 56 -1.91 -12.83 -3.71
N GLU A 57 -2.05 -11.83 -2.82
CA GLU A 57 -1.84 -11.92 -1.36
C GLU A 57 -0.58 -12.73 -0.94
N PRO A 58 0.60 -12.47 -1.53
CA PRO A 58 1.74 -13.36 -1.38
C PRO A 58 2.32 -13.43 0.04
N LEU A 59 1.94 -12.54 0.94
CA LEU A 59 2.47 -12.48 2.31
C LEU A 59 1.42 -12.76 3.40
N SER A 60 0.19 -13.10 3.01
CA SER A 60 -0.95 -13.26 3.94
C SER A 60 -0.73 -14.34 5.02
N ASN A 61 -0.01 -15.41 4.68
CA ASN A 61 0.21 -16.57 5.56
C ASN A 61 1.52 -16.51 6.37
N LEU A 62 2.17 -15.33 6.43
CA LEU A 62 3.42 -15.14 7.15
C LEU A 62 3.20 -14.39 8.47
N ASP A 63 4.01 -14.72 9.48
CA ASP A 63 4.11 -13.92 10.69
C ASP A 63 4.64 -12.50 10.40
N ALA A 64 4.48 -11.57 11.35
CA ALA A 64 4.80 -10.16 11.14
C ALA A 64 6.28 -9.90 10.80
N ILE A 65 7.20 -10.63 11.45
CA ILE A 65 8.64 -10.46 11.25
C ILE A 65 9.03 -10.94 9.86
N LEU A 66 8.56 -12.12 9.50
CA LEU A 66 8.85 -12.73 8.21
C LEU A 66 8.20 -11.96 7.05
N ARG A 67 6.99 -11.43 7.26
CA ARG A 67 6.28 -10.56 6.32
C ARG A 67 7.10 -9.32 5.99
N GLU A 68 7.65 -8.65 7.01
CA GLU A 68 8.51 -7.47 6.83
C GLU A 68 9.76 -7.82 5.99
N GLN A 69 10.44 -8.92 6.33
CA GLN A 69 11.63 -9.37 5.59
C GLN A 69 11.31 -9.69 4.12
N MET A 70 10.21 -10.40 3.89
CA MET A 70 9.77 -10.78 2.55
C MET A 70 9.33 -9.58 1.71
N ARG A 71 8.72 -8.57 2.33
CA ARG A 71 8.35 -7.32 1.69
C ARG A 71 9.57 -6.61 1.10
N VAL A 72 10.61 -6.43 1.90
CA VAL A 72 11.88 -5.83 1.45
C VAL A 72 12.51 -6.66 0.32
N GLU A 73 12.51 -7.98 0.45
CA GLU A 73 13.10 -8.89 -0.53
C GLU A 73 12.35 -8.85 -1.88
N ILE A 74 11.03 -8.89 -1.87
CA ILE A 74 10.21 -8.80 -3.09
C ILE A 74 10.48 -7.47 -3.81
N ARG A 75 10.53 -6.35 -3.08
CA ARG A 75 10.81 -5.03 -3.67
C ARG A 75 12.21 -4.99 -4.28
N ARG A 76 13.20 -5.51 -3.58
CA ARG A 76 14.57 -5.61 -4.08
C ARG A 76 14.66 -6.43 -5.36
N LEU A 77 14.04 -7.61 -5.38
CA LEU A 77 14.03 -8.49 -6.55
C LEU A 77 13.32 -7.84 -7.73
N GLN A 78 12.16 -7.25 -7.53
CA GLN A 78 11.41 -6.56 -8.57
C GLN A 78 12.24 -5.44 -9.21
N LYS A 79 12.91 -4.61 -8.38
CA LYS A 79 13.79 -3.55 -8.89
C LYS A 79 15.02 -4.08 -9.62
N SER A 80 15.67 -5.12 -9.07
CA SER A 80 16.88 -5.69 -9.68
C SER A 80 16.63 -6.36 -11.02
N LEU A 81 15.42 -6.89 -11.21
CA LEU A 81 15.01 -7.53 -12.46
C LEU A 81 14.36 -6.58 -13.46
N GLY A 82 13.96 -5.37 -13.02
CA GLY A 82 13.29 -4.38 -13.87
C GLY A 82 11.94 -4.85 -14.43
N ILE A 83 11.26 -5.81 -13.75
CA ILE A 83 9.99 -6.37 -14.21
C ILE A 83 8.80 -5.58 -13.67
N THR A 84 7.74 -5.52 -14.45
CA THR A 84 6.45 -5.01 -13.97
C THR A 84 5.83 -6.04 -13.03
N ALA A 85 5.39 -5.59 -11.85
CA ALA A 85 4.69 -6.45 -10.91
C ALA A 85 3.31 -5.87 -10.58
N MET A 86 2.28 -6.71 -10.60
CA MET A 86 0.97 -6.42 -10.05
C MET A 86 0.82 -7.18 -8.74
N TYR A 87 0.56 -6.45 -7.67
CA TYR A 87 0.49 -6.97 -6.31
C TYR A 87 -0.90 -6.73 -5.74
N VAL A 88 -1.62 -7.79 -5.42
CA VAL A 88 -2.92 -7.73 -4.77
C VAL A 88 -2.73 -7.96 -3.28
N THR A 89 -3.21 -7.05 -2.45
CA THR A 89 -3.14 -7.14 -0.99
C THR A 89 -4.27 -6.35 -0.33
N HIS A 90 -4.68 -6.79 0.84
CA HIS A 90 -5.52 -6.02 1.76
C HIS A 90 -4.70 -5.31 2.86
N ASP A 91 -3.39 -5.53 2.91
CA ASP A 91 -2.49 -4.88 3.87
C ASP A 91 -2.04 -3.51 3.33
N ARG A 92 -2.41 -2.46 4.07
CA ARG A 92 -2.07 -1.06 3.73
C ARG A 92 -0.57 -0.81 3.69
N VAL A 93 0.17 -1.43 4.62
CA VAL A 93 1.62 -1.22 4.74
C VAL A 93 2.32 -1.83 3.53
N GLU A 94 1.85 -3.00 3.07
CA GLU A 94 2.34 -3.62 1.84
C GLU A 94 2.09 -2.73 0.64
N ALA A 95 0.83 -2.28 0.44
CA ALA A 95 0.47 -1.42 -0.67
C ALA A 95 1.31 -0.12 -0.69
N MET A 96 1.44 0.55 0.46
CA MET A 96 2.14 1.83 0.55
C MET A 96 3.65 1.72 0.41
N SER A 97 4.27 0.59 0.83
CA SER A 97 5.73 0.42 0.82
C SER A 97 6.28 -0.26 -0.44
N LEU A 98 5.49 -1.10 -1.09
CA LEU A 98 5.94 -1.89 -2.24
C LEU A 98 5.66 -1.23 -3.58
N SER A 99 4.60 -0.42 -3.67
CA SER A 99 4.06 0.01 -4.96
C SER A 99 4.66 1.33 -5.43
N ASP A 100 4.82 1.47 -6.74
CA ASP A 100 5.05 2.75 -7.40
C ASP A 100 3.71 3.46 -7.69
N ARG A 101 2.65 2.65 -7.90
CA ARG A 101 1.26 3.11 -8.04
C ARG A 101 0.31 2.17 -7.31
N ILE A 102 -0.72 2.71 -6.72
CA ILE A 102 -1.77 2.00 -5.99
C ILE A 102 -3.09 2.18 -6.72
N ILE A 103 -3.84 1.08 -6.83
CA ILE A 103 -5.22 1.06 -7.29
C ILE A 103 -6.10 0.70 -6.09
N VAL A 104 -6.85 1.67 -5.58
CA VAL A 104 -7.82 1.42 -4.51
C VAL A 104 -9.14 0.98 -5.12
N MET A 105 -9.65 -0.16 -4.68
CA MET A 105 -10.90 -0.73 -5.17
C MET A 105 -11.94 -0.86 -4.04
N ARG A 106 -13.21 -0.67 -4.39
CA ARG A 106 -14.36 -0.91 -3.51
C ARG A 106 -15.51 -1.50 -4.32
N ASN A 107 -16.09 -2.61 -3.85
CA ASN A 107 -17.22 -3.27 -4.51
C ASN A 107 -16.98 -3.56 -6.01
N GLY A 108 -15.77 -4.04 -6.36
CA GLY A 108 -15.40 -4.37 -7.73
C GLY A 108 -15.13 -3.17 -8.64
N ARG A 109 -15.15 -1.93 -8.12
CA ARG A 109 -14.89 -0.70 -8.89
C ARG A 109 -13.62 -0.02 -8.41
N ILE A 110 -12.89 0.57 -9.34
CA ILE A 110 -11.74 1.43 -9.02
C ILE A 110 -12.28 2.73 -8.43
N VAL A 111 -11.77 3.10 -7.24
CA VAL A 111 -12.13 4.33 -6.53
C VAL A 111 -11.07 5.40 -6.74
N GLN A 112 -9.79 5.01 -6.70
CA GLN A 112 -8.68 5.93 -6.94
C GLN A 112 -7.48 5.17 -7.47
N VAL A 113 -6.69 5.84 -8.31
CA VAL A 113 -5.37 5.37 -8.79
C VAL A 113 -4.38 6.50 -8.59
N GLY A 114 -3.24 6.21 -7.95
CA GLY A 114 -2.20 7.22 -7.72
C GLY A 114 -0.93 6.62 -7.15
N THR A 115 0.07 7.45 -6.93
CA THR A 115 1.25 7.11 -6.13
C THR A 115 0.85 6.94 -4.65
N PRO A 116 1.65 6.25 -3.83
CA PRO A 116 1.39 6.18 -2.38
C PRO A 116 1.19 7.55 -1.73
N SER A 117 1.99 8.55 -2.13
CA SER A 117 1.88 9.92 -1.62
C SER A 117 0.55 10.58 -1.98
N GLU A 118 0.11 10.47 -3.24
CA GLU A 118 -1.18 11.01 -3.70
C GLU A 118 -2.35 10.34 -2.97
N ILE A 119 -2.35 9.01 -2.88
CA ILE A 119 -3.41 8.26 -2.19
C ILE A 119 -3.52 8.64 -0.72
N TYR A 120 -2.37 8.95 -0.06
CA TYR A 120 -2.34 9.33 1.34
C TYR A 120 -2.72 10.78 1.57
N ARG A 121 -2.15 11.72 0.79
CA ARG A 121 -2.31 13.17 0.99
C ARG A 121 -3.61 13.70 0.38
N ASP A 122 -3.97 13.13 -0.79
CA ASP A 122 -5.08 13.58 -1.62
C ASP A 122 -6.10 12.45 -1.87
N PRO A 123 -6.69 11.86 -0.80
CA PRO A 123 -7.64 10.77 -0.94
C PRO A 123 -8.93 11.26 -1.63
N ALA A 124 -9.38 10.56 -2.67
CA ALA A 124 -10.56 10.94 -3.45
C ALA A 124 -11.87 11.00 -2.63
N ASN A 125 -11.92 10.34 -1.47
CA ASN A 125 -13.07 10.37 -0.57
C ASN A 125 -12.69 9.81 0.82
N SER A 126 -13.65 9.91 1.77
CA SER A 126 -13.45 9.42 3.15
C SER A 126 -13.15 7.92 3.25
N PHE A 127 -13.64 7.10 2.31
CA PHE A 127 -13.32 5.67 2.27
C PHE A 127 -11.82 5.45 2.01
N VAL A 128 -11.26 6.12 0.98
CA VAL A 128 -9.82 6.02 0.68
C VAL A 128 -9.01 6.57 1.85
N ALA A 129 -9.38 7.73 2.39
CA ALA A 129 -8.72 8.35 3.53
C ALA A 129 -8.61 7.41 4.75
N GLY A 130 -9.71 6.76 5.12
CA GLY A 130 -9.77 5.81 6.22
C GLY A 130 -9.09 4.47 5.93
N PHE A 131 -9.07 4.07 4.65
CA PHE A 131 -8.42 2.83 4.24
C PHE A 131 -6.89 2.91 4.32
N VAL A 132 -6.28 4.02 3.86
CA VAL A 132 -4.81 4.12 3.73
C VAL A 132 -4.07 4.54 5.00
N GLY A 133 -4.77 5.11 6.00
CA GLY A 133 -4.12 5.56 7.22
C GLY A 133 -5.09 5.80 8.36
N ARG A 134 -4.56 6.14 9.52
CA ARG A 134 -5.37 6.65 10.62
C ARG A 134 -5.86 8.04 10.24
N ALA A 135 -7.16 8.26 10.37
CA ALA A 135 -7.79 9.57 10.16
C ALA A 135 -8.97 9.70 11.12
N ALA A 136 -9.13 10.89 11.70
CA ALA A 136 -10.34 11.28 12.40
C ALA A 136 -11.26 12.03 11.42
N PHE A 137 -12.56 11.81 11.55
CA PHE A 137 -13.58 12.41 10.70
C PHE A 137 -14.58 13.14 11.57
N PHE A 138 -14.70 14.46 11.34
CA PHE A 138 -15.57 15.33 12.11
C PHE A 138 -16.66 15.87 11.20
N PRO A 139 -17.94 15.57 11.44
CA PRO A 139 -19.05 16.28 10.79
C PRO A 139 -18.90 17.78 11.05
N CYS A 140 -19.02 18.58 9.99
CA CYS A 140 -18.85 20.04 10.08
C CYS A 140 -19.82 20.76 9.17
N THR A 141 -20.00 22.07 9.40
CA THR A 141 -20.76 22.97 8.55
C THR A 141 -19.81 23.97 7.90
N VAL A 142 -19.95 24.23 6.62
CA VAL A 142 -19.14 25.21 5.90
C VAL A 142 -19.60 26.62 6.28
N LEU A 143 -18.71 27.41 6.90
CA LEU A 143 -18.94 28.79 7.28
C LEU A 143 -18.55 29.81 6.21
N GLY A 144 -17.55 29.48 5.39
CA GLY A 144 -17.04 30.34 4.35
C GLY A 144 -16.20 29.59 3.33
N VAL A 145 -16.11 30.15 2.14
CA VAL A 145 -15.30 29.59 1.04
C VAL A 145 -14.49 30.71 0.43
N SER A 146 -13.16 30.57 0.38
CA SER A 146 -12.25 31.53 -0.23
C SER A 146 -11.18 30.79 -1.04
N GLY A 147 -11.33 30.76 -2.36
CA GLY A 147 -10.41 30.08 -3.26
C GLY A 147 -10.28 28.58 -2.94
N ALA A 148 -9.07 28.17 -2.57
CA ALA A 148 -8.72 26.79 -2.23
C ALA A 148 -8.90 26.44 -0.74
N VAL A 149 -9.43 27.37 0.08
CA VAL A 149 -9.63 27.20 1.53
C VAL A 149 -11.10 27.36 1.86
N CYS A 150 -11.59 26.61 2.81
CA CYS A 150 -12.89 26.79 3.44
C CYS A 150 -12.74 26.92 4.96
N ALA A 151 -13.57 27.80 5.55
CA ALA A 151 -13.80 27.86 6.97
C ALA A 151 -14.94 26.88 7.29
N VAL A 152 -14.75 26.03 8.29
CA VAL A 152 -15.72 25.04 8.75
C VAL A 152 -15.95 25.13 10.24
N GLU A 153 -17.13 24.80 10.71
CA GLU A 153 -17.45 24.70 12.12
C GLU A 153 -17.56 23.24 12.54
N VAL A 154 -16.82 22.88 13.58
CA VAL A 154 -16.89 21.58 14.24
C VAL A 154 -17.18 21.82 15.72
N LYS A 155 -18.31 21.35 16.24
CA LYS A 155 -18.70 21.49 17.66
C LYS A 155 -18.59 22.92 18.20
N GLY A 156 -18.98 23.93 17.43
CA GLY A 156 -18.93 25.34 17.81
C GLY A 156 -17.56 26.03 17.66
N HIS A 157 -16.56 25.34 17.15
CA HIS A 157 -15.22 25.91 16.87
C HIS A 157 -15.00 26.05 15.36
N ALA A 158 -14.43 27.15 14.93
CA ALA A 158 -14.11 27.41 13.54
C ALA A 158 -12.69 26.94 13.22
N PHE A 159 -12.55 26.24 12.08
CA PHE A 159 -11.28 25.75 11.54
C PHE A 159 -11.13 26.16 10.08
N GLU A 160 -9.90 26.38 9.64
CA GLU A 160 -9.56 26.50 8.23
C GLU A 160 -9.11 25.14 7.69
N ALA A 161 -9.62 24.75 6.53
CA ALA A 161 -9.28 23.53 5.87
C ALA A 161 -9.15 23.73 4.36
N PRO A 162 -8.33 22.92 3.65
CA PRO A 162 -8.32 22.90 2.20
C PRO A 162 -9.71 22.57 1.65
N ARG A 163 -10.15 23.34 0.64
CA ARG A 163 -11.38 23.09 -0.07
C ARG A 163 -11.18 21.95 -1.06
N TRP A 164 -11.59 20.75 -0.67
CA TRP A 164 -11.44 19.54 -1.48
C TRP A 164 -12.46 19.44 -2.61
N ASP A 165 -13.70 19.84 -2.35
CA ASP A 165 -14.77 19.84 -3.34
C ASP A 165 -15.08 21.28 -3.76
N PRO A 166 -14.84 21.62 -5.04
CA PRO A 166 -15.16 22.96 -5.56
C PRO A 166 -16.66 23.32 -5.51
N SER A 167 -17.55 22.34 -5.36
CA SER A 167 -19.00 22.57 -5.29
C SER A 167 -19.48 23.04 -3.90
N LEU A 168 -18.67 22.89 -2.85
CA LEU A 168 -19.01 23.29 -1.48
C LEU A 168 -19.41 24.78 -1.40
N ARG A 169 -20.51 25.04 -0.70
CA ARG A 169 -21.06 26.37 -0.44
C ARG A 169 -21.24 26.59 1.06
N VAL A 170 -21.35 27.85 1.45
CA VAL A 170 -21.68 28.24 2.83
C VAL A 170 -23.01 27.60 3.24
N GLY A 171 -23.04 26.98 4.40
CA GLY A 171 -24.19 26.27 4.95
C GLY A 171 -24.24 24.78 4.60
N ASP A 172 -23.37 24.29 3.71
CA ASP A 172 -23.33 22.87 3.39
C ASP A 172 -22.77 22.04 4.56
N GLY A 173 -23.36 20.86 4.75
CA GLY A 173 -22.79 19.83 5.64
C GLY A 173 -21.62 19.14 4.94
N ALA A 174 -20.51 19.04 5.64
CA ALA A 174 -19.28 18.40 5.16
C ALA A 174 -18.65 17.51 6.24
N VAL A 175 -17.53 16.89 5.90
CA VAL A 175 -16.73 16.12 6.85
C VAL A 175 -15.29 16.63 6.81
N LEU A 176 -14.85 17.19 7.92
CA LEU A 176 -13.43 17.54 8.11
C LEU A 176 -12.64 16.27 8.44
N MET A 177 -11.60 16.00 7.68
CA MET A 177 -10.66 14.92 7.96
C MET A 177 -9.39 15.48 8.56
N ALA A 178 -8.96 14.89 9.69
CA ALA A 178 -7.67 15.21 10.30
C ALA A 178 -6.84 13.93 10.44
N ARG A 179 -5.55 14.05 10.14
CA ARG A 179 -4.59 12.97 10.41
C ARG A 179 -3.84 13.25 11.71
N PRO A 180 -3.43 12.21 12.48
CA PRO A 180 -2.74 12.40 13.75
C PRO A 180 -1.51 13.31 13.66
N GLU A 181 -0.76 13.20 12.59
CA GLU A 181 0.45 14.02 12.33
C GLU A 181 0.16 15.48 11.97
N SER A 182 -1.09 15.79 11.65
CA SER A 182 -1.54 17.18 11.37
C SER A 182 -2.05 17.88 12.64
N LEU A 183 -2.10 17.16 13.75
CA LEU A 183 -2.58 17.70 15.03
C LEU A 183 -1.38 18.02 15.91
N SER A 184 -1.41 19.20 16.53
CA SER A 184 -0.47 19.60 17.56
C SER A 184 -1.22 19.86 18.86
N LEU A 185 -0.59 19.52 19.99
CA LEU A 185 -1.13 19.91 21.29
C LEU A 185 -0.93 21.43 21.44
N GLY A 186 -2.03 22.15 21.53
CA GLY A 186 -2.06 23.57 21.84
C GLY A 186 -2.18 23.84 23.33
N GLU A 187 -2.29 25.12 23.69
CA GLU A 187 -2.63 25.50 25.07
C GLU A 187 -4.04 25.01 25.44
N PRO A 188 -4.31 24.74 26.75
CA PRO A 188 -5.63 24.35 27.21
C PRO A 188 -6.70 25.36 26.78
N GLY A 189 -7.72 24.91 26.06
CA GLY A 189 -8.81 25.75 25.53
C GLY A 189 -8.79 25.95 24.02
N MET A 190 -7.76 25.50 23.30
CA MET A 190 -7.71 25.53 21.82
C MET A 190 -8.01 24.18 21.16
N GLY A 191 -8.40 23.18 21.88
CA GLY A 191 -8.72 21.83 21.39
C GLY A 191 -10.21 21.57 21.31
N VAL A 192 -10.62 20.76 20.33
CA VAL A 192 -11.95 20.17 20.30
C VAL A 192 -11.91 18.91 21.16
N GLU A 193 -12.66 18.87 22.26
CA GLU A 193 -12.89 17.68 23.07
C GLU A 193 -13.70 16.60 22.34
#